data_aa3e1b16ba3cc34d1e77b7189aff161f
#
_entry.id   aa3e1b16ba3cc34d1e77b7189aff161f
#
_cell.length_a   1.000
_cell.length_b   1.000
_cell.length_c   1.000
_cell.angle_alpha   90.00
_cell.angle_beta   90.00
_cell.angle_gamma   90.00
#
_symmetry.space_group_name_H-M   'P 1'
#
loop_
_entity.id
_entity.type
_entity.pdbx_description
1 polymer ?
#
loop_
_entity_poly.entity_id
_entity_poly.type
_entity_poly.pdbx_seq_one_letter_code
_entity_poly.pdbx_strand_id
1 'polypeptide(L)'
;MLLTAKNLQHSFGVRPLFKGLNFVIESKDRIGLIGPNGAGKSTLLKILSGKTAPEEGELSVKKGLKVGFLEQTPSLDLNSTIEATLLSGAEDPFSSDAHALALEWMGKLGLDSQGYSDETALKELSGGWQKKVALARELMKEPELLLLDEPTNHLDIESILWLEELIQRAPFAVVVITHDRVFLQSVTNRIFELNPVYPQGVLSVSGDYATYLELRESQLNQQRAEEVTLKNKLRRETEWLRRGAKARTTKQQARIQRAHELMDDVEELEFRNRKREVSLDFQFVQKQPNRLIEAKNISKSFGGKGLFTDFSLFIGPGSRVGLLGRNGCGKSTLIRCLLGEETIDAGSVLKAEHLSVAYFEQKRESLDLNLSVQKTLCPGGDSVIYRGRPIHIRSYLDRFLFSREQVELPVGKLSGGEQSRLLLARLMLKEAKVLVLDEPTNDLDIETLDVLENCLTEFEGAVILVTHDRYFLDQVANQIIAFPDVQQSQRKLEKFADLSQWEAWHSQHLASFKTTIPKPIKTEAPPKKRKLSYNETRELASMEETIQKAEAKIAEIENELGNPEIQSQSLKLTELYQQLHDAQQALEKLYSRWAELEALK
;
A
#
# COMPACT_ATOMS: atom_id res chain seq x y z
N MET A 1 4.69 13.16 22.83
CA MET A 1 5.67 12.07 22.75
C MET A 1 4.94 10.78 23.02
N LEU A 2 4.94 9.86 22.05
CA LEU A 2 4.24 8.58 22.15
C LEU A 2 5.19 7.43 22.52
N LEU A 3 6.39 7.45 21.92
CA LEU A 3 7.36 6.39 22.06
C LEU A 3 8.79 6.94 22.00
N THR A 4 9.70 6.39 22.82
CA THR A 4 11.12 6.70 22.79
C THR A 4 11.92 5.41 22.75
N ALA A 5 12.79 5.31 21.77
CA ALA A 5 13.77 4.25 21.63
C ALA A 5 15.14 4.77 22.05
N LYS A 6 15.83 4.04 22.92
CA LYS A 6 17.19 4.35 23.38
C LYS A 6 18.09 3.15 23.17
N ASN A 7 19.15 3.35 22.40
CA ASN A 7 20.20 2.37 22.16
C ASN A 7 19.67 0.98 21.74
N LEU A 8 18.60 0.96 20.90
CA LEU A 8 18.01 -0.30 20.46
C LEU A 8 18.98 -1.09 19.59
N GLN A 9 19.11 -2.38 19.88
CA GLN A 9 19.87 -3.35 19.10
C GLN A 9 19.03 -4.58 18.84
N HIS A 10 19.22 -5.14 17.66
CA HIS A 10 18.61 -6.41 17.29
C HIS A 10 19.41 -7.07 16.18
N SER A 11 19.54 -8.41 16.23
CA SER A 11 20.22 -9.23 15.24
C SER A 11 19.35 -10.37 14.75
N PHE A 12 19.65 -10.88 13.59
CA PHE A 12 19.06 -12.09 13.05
C PHE A 12 20.15 -13.16 12.94
N GLY A 13 20.16 -14.06 13.90
CA GLY A 13 21.26 -15.02 14.06
C GLY A 13 22.58 -14.30 14.35
N VAL A 14 23.59 -14.47 13.49
CA VAL A 14 24.91 -13.84 13.64
C VAL A 14 24.97 -12.42 13.02
N ARG A 15 23.98 -12.06 12.18
CA ARG A 15 23.98 -10.79 11.46
C ARG A 15 23.25 -9.71 12.23
N PRO A 16 23.94 -8.63 12.66
CA PRO A 16 23.27 -7.49 13.27
C PRO A 16 22.40 -6.78 12.22
N LEU A 17 21.13 -6.50 12.56
CA LEU A 17 20.22 -5.71 11.75
C LEU A 17 20.44 -4.22 12.01
N PHE A 18 20.46 -3.83 13.26
CA PHE A 18 20.78 -2.47 13.68
C PHE A 18 21.38 -2.45 15.08
N LYS A 19 22.20 -1.43 15.35
CA LYS A 19 22.88 -1.24 16.64
C LYS A 19 22.77 0.22 17.07
N GLY A 20 22.35 0.43 18.33
CA GLY A 20 22.38 1.75 18.95
C GLY A 20 21.38 2.75 18.38
N LEU A 21 20.19 2.30 17.90
CA LEU A 21 19.17 3.19 17.39
C LEU A 21 18.58 4.07 18.49
N ASN A 22 18.56 5.39 18.25
CA ASN A 22 17.98 6.38 19.14
C ASN A 22 16.99 7.25 18.35
N PHE A 23 15.71 7.24 18.73
CA PHE A 23 14.71 8.10 18.12
C PHE A 23 13.49 8.29 19.02
N VAL A 24 12.67 9.29 18.67
CA VAL A 24 11.41 9.59 19.34
C VAL A 24 10.30 9.67 18.29
N ILE A 25 9.12 9.19 18.65
CA ILE A 25 7.89 9.32 17.84
C ILE A 25 6.93 10.24 18.61
N GLU A 26 6.47 11.29 17.93
CA GLU A 26 5.52 12.25 18.46
C GLU A 26 4.11 12.03 17.88
N SER A 27 3.08 12.66 18.48
CA SER A 27 1.67 12.43 18.14
C SER A 27 1.27 12.88 16.72
N LYS A 28 2.09 13.66 16.03
CA LYS A 28 1.83 14.16 14.67
C LYS A 28 2.86 13.69 13.65
N ASP A 29 3.75 12.80 14.06
CA ASP A 29 4.77 12.28 13.17
C ASP A 29 4.15 11.39 12.10
N ARG A 30 4.58 11.60 10.86
CA ARG A 30 4.34 10.73 9.72
C ARG A 30 5.70 10.32 9.18
N ILE A 31 6.17 9.18 9.65
CA ILE A 31 7.53 8.71 9.43
C ILE A 31 7.53 7.70 8.28
N GLY A 32 8.29 7.99 7.23
CA GLY A 32 8.66 7.01 6.21
C GLY A 32 9.90 6.22 6.65
N LEU A 33 9.77 4.92 6.87
CA LEU A 33 10.88 4.04 7.22
C LEU A 33 11.36 3.32 5.97
N ILE A 34 12.52 3.71 5.49
CA ILE A 34 13.13 3.21 4.25
C ILE A 34 14.49 2.53 4.51
N GLY A 35 15.05 1.90 3.50
CA GLY A 35 16.35 1.23 3.54
C GLY A 35 16.35 -0.07 2.74
N PRO A 36 17.52 -0.68 2.52
CA PRO A 36 17.64 -1.90 1.72
C PRO A 36 16.85 -3.07 2.32
N ASN A 37 16.53 -4.05 1.48
CA ASN A 37 15.88 -5.26 1.94
C ASN A 37 16.81 -6.02 2.90
N GLY A 38 16.21 -6.50 4.02
CA GLY A 38 16.97 -7.16 5.09
C GLY A 38 17.67 -6.21 6.07
N ALA A 39 17.43 -4.89 6.01
CA ALA A 39 17.95 -3.92 6.99
C ALA A 39 17.25 -3.97 8.36
N GLY A 40 16.19 -4.77 8.50
CA GLY A 40 15.45 -4.90 9.76
C GLY A 40 14.25 -3.98 9.90
N LYS A 41 13.75 -3.36 8.81
CA LYS A 41 12.59 -2.45 8.84
C LYS A 41 11.36 -3.08 9.49
N SER A 42 10.89 -4.23 8.99
CA SER A 42 9.72 -4.94 9.53
C SER A 42 9.96 -5.45 10.96
N THR A 43 11.21 -5.82 11.29
CA THR A 43 11.59 -6.20 12.66
C THR A 43 11.47 -5.01 13.60
N LEU A 44 11.90 -3.83 13.16
CA LEU A 44 11.73 -2.60 13.94
C LEU A 44 10.24 -2.31 14.19
N LEU A 45 9.36 -2.42 13.18
CA LEU A 45 7.91 -2.25 13.39
C LEU A 45 7.35 -3.27 14.39
N LYS A 46 7.79 -4.54 14.35
CA LYS A 46 7.40 -5.56 15.34
C LYS A 46 7.85 -5.21 16.76
N ILE A 47 9.04 -4.62 16.91
CA ILE A 47 9.52 -4.12 18.20
C ILE A 47 8.67 -2.93 18.67
N LEU A 48 8.38 -1.97 17.79
CA LEU A 48 7.54 -0.79 18.12
C LEU A 48 6.10 -1.18 18.48
N SER A 49 5.57 -2.25 17.87
CA SER A 49 4.23 -2.77 18.19
C SER A 49 4.20 -3.62 19.47
N GLY A 50 5.36 -3.92 20.08
CA GLY A 50 5.46 -4.79 21.25
C GLY A 50 5.35 -6.29 20.95
N LYS A 51 5.28 -6.70 19.65
CA LYS A 51 5.24 -8.13 19.26
C LYS A 51 6.58 -8.84 19.45
N THR A 52 7.67 -8.09 19.41
CA THR A 52 9.05 -8.62 19.59
C THR A 52 9.78 -7.73 20.58
N ALA A 53 10.49 -8.32 21.53
CA ALA A 53 11.37 -7.58 22.40
C ALA A 53 12.69 -7.24 21.69
N PRO A 54 13.31 -6.08 21.92
CA PRO A 54 14.66 -5.80 21.46
C PRO A 54 15.66 -6.70 22.21
N GLU A 55 16.83 -6.98 21.61
CA GLU A 55 17.90 -7.74 22.28
C GLU A 55 18.61 -6.88 23.32
N GLU A 56 18.88 -5.62 22.97
CA GLU A 56 19.45 -4.63 23.87
C GLU A 56 18.80 -3.27 23.66
N GLY A 57 18.94 -2.39 24.67
CA GLY A 57 18.33 -1.06 24.67
C GLY A 57 16.98 -1.00 25.34
N GLU A 58 16.38 0.17 25.33
CA GLU A 58 15.15 0.47 26.06
C GLU A 58 14.10 1.11 25.14
N LEU A 59 12.88 0.59 25.19
CA LEU A 59 11.72 1.14 24.52
C LEU A 59 10.74 1.67 25.58
N SER A 60 10.67 2.99 25.71
CA SER A 60 9.73 3.65 26.59
C SER A 60 8.47 4.04 25.82
N VAL A 61 7.32 3.51 26.23
CA VAL A 61 6.02 3.69 25.57
C VAL A 61 5.09 4.47 26.50
N LYS A 62 4.32 5.41 25.96
CA LYS A 62 3.27 6.13 26.69
C LYS A 62 2.29 5.12 27.30
N LYS A 63 1.95 5.30 28.60
CA LYS A 63 1.00 4.41 29.28
C LYS A 63 -0.37 4.44 28.57
N GLY A 64 -0.87 3.25 28.23
CA GLY A 64 -2.16 3.10 27.53
C GLY A 64 -2.13 3.46 26.05
N LEU A 65 -0.95 3.54 25.42
CA LEU A 65 -0.83 3.81 23.98
C LEU A 65 -1.54 2.72 23.16
N LYS A 66 -2.53 3.13 22.36
CA LYS A 66 -3.19 2.25 21.41
C LYS A 66 -2.37 2.21 20.11
N VAL A 67 -1.86 1.04 19.76
CA VAL A 67 -1.05 0.83 18.54
C VAL A 67 -1.82 -0.06 17.58
N GLY A 68 -2.07 0.43 16.35
CA GLY A 68 -2.50 -0.39 15.23
C GLY A 68 -1.29 -0.87 14.43
N PHE A 69 -1.28 -2.13 13.99
CA PHE A 69 -0.19 -2.66 13.18
C PHE A 69 -0.71 -3.50 12.01
N LEU A 70 -0.57 -2.97 10.81
CA LEU A 70 -0.81 -3.69 9.57
C LEU A 70 0.49 -4.36 9.10
N GLU A 71 0.54 -5.68 9.17
CA GLU A 71 1.66 -6.47 8.66
C GLU A 71 1.65 -6.56 7.13
N GLN A 72 2.81 -6.82 6.52
CA GLN A 72 2.95 -7.00 5.06
C GLN A 72 1.96 -8.05 4.53
N THR A 73 1.84 -9.18 5.24
CA THR A 73 0.84 -10.21 4.99
C THR A 73 -0.05 -10.33 6.22
N PRO A 74 -1.21 -9.64 6.25
CA PRO A 74 -2.11 -9.70 7.40
C PRO A 74 -2.64 -11.11 7.64
N SER A 75 -2.61 -11.56 8.88
CA SER A 75 -3.27 -12.81 9.27
C SER A 75 -4.78 -12.57 9.35
N LEU A 76 -5.52 -13.06 8.37
CA LEU A 76 -6.98 -12.99 8.28
C LEU A 76 -7.57 -14.40 8.23
N ASP A 77 -8.66 -14.61 8.94
CA ASP A 77 -9.48 -15.81 8.73
C ASP A 77 -10.35 -15.60 7.48
N LEU A 78 -9.97 -16.23 6.39
CA LEU A 78 -10.63 -16.09 5.10
C LEU A 78 -12.09 -16.58 5.09
N ASN A 79 -12.52 -17.36 6.08
CA ASN A 79 -13.91 -17.82 6.21
C ASN A 79 -14.77 -16.84 7.03
N SER A 80 -14.16 -15.90 7.75
CA SER A 80 -14.87 -14.85 8.47
C SER A 80 -15.54 -13.86 7.52
N THR A 81 -16.64 -13.25 7.97
CA THR A 81 -17.31 -12.17 7.25
C THR A 81 -16.54 -10.86 7.39
N ILE A 82 -16.83 -9.89 6.52
CA ILE A 82 -16.25 -8.54 6.57
C ILE A 82 -16.54 -7.91 7.93
N GLU A 83 -17.81 -7.92 8.36
CA GLU A 83 -18.23 -7.34 9.64
C GLU A 83 -17.51 -8.00 10.83
N ALA A 84 -17.52 -9.33 10.92
CA ALA A 84 -16.86 -10.06 12.00
C ALA A 84 -15.36 -9.74 12.07
N THR A 85 -14.72 -9.56 10.91
CA THR A 85 -13.30 -9.17 10.84
C THR A 85 -13.08 -7.76 11.36
N LEU A 86 -13.91 -6.80 10.98
CA LEU A 86 -13.83 -5.42 11.49
C LEU A 86 -14.05 -5.39 13.00
N LEU A 87 -15.12 -6.03 13.50
CA LEU A 87 -15.45 -6.08 14.91
C LEU A 87 -14.35 -6.73 15.76
N SER A 88 -13.56 -7.66 15.20
CA SER A 88 -12.41 -8.25 15.90
C SER A 88 -11.33 -7.21 16.25
N GLY A 89 -11.34 -6.03 15.65
CA GLY A 89 -10.48 -4.90 15.98
C GLY A 89 -11.00 -4.02 17.11
N ALA A 90 -12.29 -4.08 17.45
CA ALA A 90 -12.88 -3.26 18.49
C ALA A 90 -12.52 -3.76 19.89
N GLU A 91 -12.52 -2.87 20.89
CA GLU A 91 -12.31 -3.25 22.30
C GLU A 91 -13.49 -4.09 22.83
N ASP A 92 -14.70 -3.72 22.47
CA ASP A 92 -15.93 -4.49 22.74
C ASP A 92 -16.65 -4.78 21.42
N PRO A 93 -16.44 -5.98 20.83
CA PRO A 93 -17.05 -6.38 19.57
C PRO A 93 -18.58 -6.44 19.57
N PHE A 94 -19.20 -6.50 20.75
CA PHE A 94 -20.65 -6.65 20.90
C PHE A 94 -21.38 -5.33 21.17
N SER A 95 -20.65 -4.21 21.30
CA SER A 95 -21.25 -2.92 21.52
C SER A 95 -21.94 -2.39 20.25
N SER A 96 -23.06 -1.67 20.42
CA SER A 96 -23.74 -1.00 19.31
C SER A 96 -22.85 0.03 18.59
N ASP A 97 -21.94 0.66 19.33
CA ASP A 97 -21.02 1.65 18.79
C ASP A 97 -19.98 0.98 17.88
N ALA A 98 -19.48 -0.22 18.24
CA ALA A 98 -18.58 -0.98 17.39
C ALA A 98 -19.24 -1.40 16.07
N HIS A 99 -20.50 -1.86 16.10
CA HIS A 99 -21.26 -2.18 14.90
C HIS A 99 -21.49 -0.95 14.01
N ALA A 100 -21.85 0.20 14.62
CA ALA A 100 -22.02 1.44 13.87
C ALA A 100 -20.71 1.88 13.21
N LEU A 101 -19.59 1.78 13.93
CA LEU A 101 -18.26 2.11 13.41
C LEU A 101 -17.83 1.13 12.30
N ALA A 102 -18.14 -0.17 12.41
CA ALA A 102 -17.86 -1.15 11.37
C ALA A 102 -18.61 -0.82 10.07
N LEU A 103 -19.90 -0.49 10.15
CA LEU A 103 -20.69 -0.04 9.00
C LEU A 103 -20.15 1.26 8.39
N GLU A 104 -19.72 2.21 9.23
CA GLU A 104 -19.07 3.44 8.76
C GLU A 104 -17.78 3.14 7.96
N TRP A 105 -16.95 2.21 8.46
CA TRP A 105 -15.74 1.79 7.74
C TRP A 105 -16.06 1.06 6.44
N MET A 106 -17.09 0.23 6.40
CA MET A 106 -17.54 -0.42 5.16
C MET A 106 -17.95 0.62 4.12
N GLY A 107 -18.71 1.65 4.52
CA GLY A 107 -19.06 2.78 3.67
C GLY A 107 -17.84 3.60 3.21
N LYS A 108 -16.89 3.91 4.12
CA LYS A 108 -15.64 4.62 3.80
C LYS A 108 -14.75 3.84 2.83
N LEU A 109 -14.72 2.53 2.95
CA LEU A 109 -14.03 1.65 2.01
C LEU A 109 -14.73 1.57 0.65
N GLY A 110 -16.03 1.84 0.58
CA GLY A 110 -16.84 1.72 -0.63
C GLY A 110 -17.17 0.28 -1.00
N LEU A 111 -17.23 -0.63 -0.04
CA LEU A 111 -17.54 -2.04 -0.24
C LEU A 111 -18.94 -2.24 -0.83
N ASP A 112 -19.93 -1.48 -0.35
CA ASP A 112 -21.31 -1.51 -0.85
C ASP A 112 -21.40 -1.19 -2.35
N SER A 113 -20.60 -0.23 -2.80
CA SER A 113 -20.56 0.17 -4.22
C SER A 113 -20.02 -0.93 -5.14
N GLN A 114 -19.30 -1.90 -4.58
CA GLN A 114 -18.78 -3.07 -5.30
C GLN A 114 -19.70 -4.29 -5.19
N GLY A 115 -20.81 -4.18 -4.46
CA GLY A 115 -21.79 -5.26 -4.26
C GLY A 115 -21.39 -6.24 -3.15
N TYR A 116 -20.48 -5.87 -2.26
CA TYR A 116 -20.14 -6.65 -1.08
C TYR A 116 -21.00 -6.22 0.11
N SER A 117 -21.59 -7.19 0.80
CA SER A 117 -22.34 -6.98 2.04
C SER A 117 -21.45 -7.24 3.27
N ASP A 118 -21.96 -6.89 4.43
CA ASP A 118 -21.40 -7.19 5.75
C ASP A 118 -21.19 -8.69 5.98
N GLU A 119 -22.08 -9.53 5.45
CA GLU A 119 -22.04 -11.00 5.53
C GLU A 119 -21.08 -11.64 4.51
N THR A 120 -20.52 -10.88 3.56
CA THR A 120 -19.60 -11.42 2.54
C THR A 120 -18.34 -11.99 3.21
N ALA A 121 -17.97 -13.22 2.84
CA ALA A 121 -16.76 -13.87 3.37
C ALA A 121 -15.49 -13.26 2.75
N LEU A 122 -14.42 -13.12 3.54
CA LEU A 122 -13.16 -12.52 3.07
C LEU A 122 -12.52 -13.26 1.90
N LYS A 123 -12.72 -14.57 1.75
CA LYS A 123 -12.22 -15.36 0.62
C LYS A 123 -12.78 -14.91 -0.74
N GLU A 124 -13.92 -14.22 -0.76
CA GLU A 124 -14.55 -13.70 -1.97
C GLU A 124 -13.94 -12.37 -2.41
N LEU A 125 -13.20 -11.72 -1.52
CA LEU A 125 -12.51 -10.48 -1.79
C LEU A 125 -11.17 -10.70 -2.49
N SER A 126 -10.80 -9.79 -3.39
CA SER A 126 -9.44 -9.76 -3.91
C SER A 126 -8.42 -9.41 -2.80
N GLY A 127 -7.13 -9.78 -2.99
CA GLY A 127 -6.08 -9.49 -2.01
C GLY A 127 -5.98 -8.01 -1.61
N GLY A 128 -6.21 -7.09 -2.55
CA GLY A 128 -6.25 -5.65 -2.27
C GLY A 128 -7.41 -5.26 -1.35
N TRP A 129 -8.59 -5.84 -1.55
CA TRP A 129 -9.74 -5.63 -0.66
C TRP A 129 -9.53 -6.26 0.71
N GLN A 130 -8.96 -7.46 0.79
CA GLN A 130 -8.59 -8.09 2.06
C GLN A 130 -7.65 -7.20 2.87
N LYS A 131 -6.68 -6.57 2.20
CA LYS A 131 -5.72 -5.65 2.84
C LYS A 131 -6.39 -4.37 3.34
N LYS A 132 -7.36 -3.82 2.59
CA LYS A 132 -8.17 -2.67 3.03
C LYS A 132 -9.01 -3.01 4.27
N VAL A 133 -9.65 -4.17 4.30
CA VAL A 133 -10.41 -4.64 5.47
C VAL A 133 -9.48 -4.87 6.67
N ALA A 134 -8.29 -5.44 6.45
CA ALA A 134 -7.29 -5.58 7.51
C ALA A 134 -6.84 -4.23 8.08
N LEU A 135 -6.64 -3.22 7.23
CA LEU A 135 -6.33 -1.86 7.68
C LEU A 135 -7.49 -1.25 8.49
N ALA A 136 -8.72 -1.39 8.01
CA ALA A 136 -9.89 -0.89 8.74
C ALA A 136 -10.05 -1.58 10.09
N ARG A 137 -9.78 -2.89 10.19
CA ARG A 137 -9.71 -3.61 11.48
C ARG A 137 -8.72 -2.97 12.46
N GLU A 138 -7.53 -2.58 11.99
CA GLU A 138 -6.55 -1.91 12.85
C GLU A 138 -7.01 -0.49 13.25
N LEU A 139 -7.77 0.19 12.38
CA LEU A 139 -8.34 1.50 12.66
C LEU A 139 -9.56 1.45 13.60
N MET A 140 -10.28 0.31 13.68
CA MET A 140 -11.32 0.07 14.68
C MET A 140 -10.79 0.15 16.13
N LYS A 141 -9.48 -0.02 16.34
CA LYS A 141 -8.82 0.15 17.65
C LYS A 141 -8.69 1.60 18.08
N GLU A 142 -9.06 2.55 17.22
CA GLU A 142 -8.80 4.00 17.42
C GLU A 142 -7.35 4.28 17.83
N PRO A 143 -6.36 3.91 17.00
CA PRO A 143 -4.96 3.97 17.38
C PRO A 143 -4.46 5.42 17.52
N GLU A 144 -3.56 5.64 18.49
CA GLU A 144 -2.75 6.88 18.57
C GLU A 144 -1.47 6.76 17.71
N LEU A 145 -1.04 5.53 17.41
CA LEU A 145 0.09 5.22 16.53
C LEU A 145 -0.30 4.09 15.58
N LEU A 146 -0.20 4.33 14.28
CA LEU A 146 -0.44 3.34 13.24
C LEU A 146 0.87 2.94 12.58
N LEU A 147 1.18 1.64 12.59
CA LEU A 147 2.35 1.05 11.96
C LEU A 147 1.90 0.30 10.70
N LEU A 148 2.52 0.62 9.56
CA LEU A 148 2.16 0.07 8.26
C LEU A 148 3.39 -0.57 7.60
N ASP A 149 3.33 -1.87 7.34
CA ASP A 149 4.40 -2.61 6.66
C ASP A 149 3.99 -2.89 5.21
N GLU A 150 4.60 -2.18 4.25
CA GLU A 150 4.33 -2.24 2.82
C GLU A 150 2.82 -2.17 2.47
N PRO A 151 2.10 -1.13 2.92
CA PRO A 151 0.66 -1.05 2.72
C PRO A 151 0.27 -0.87 1.25
N THR A 152 1.14 -0.31 0.42
CA THR A 152 0.91 -0.03 -1.00
C THR A 152 1.03 -1.25 -1.91
N ASN A 153 1.76 -2.31 -1.48
CA ASN A 153 1.95 -3.51 -2.29
C ASN A 153 0.62 -4.20 -2.62
N HIS A 154 0.43 -4.58 -3.88
CA HIS A 154 -0.76 -5.22 -4.45
C HIS A 154 -2.04 -4.37 -4.43
N LEU A 155 -1.96 -3.10 -3.99
CA LEU A 155 -3.06 -2.16 -4.11
C LEU A 155 -3.08 -1.54 -5.51
N ASP A 156 -4.27 -1.34 -6.05
CA ASP A 156 -4.44 -0.53 -7.25
C ASP A 156 -4.29 0.97 -6.94
N ILE A 157 -4.08 1.76 -7.97
CA ILE A 157 -3.77 3.19 -7.83
C ILE A 157 -4.87 3.97 -7.08
N GLU A 158 -6.13 3.60 -7.24
CA GLU A 158 -7.25 4.24 -6.52
C GLU A 158 -7.19 3.91 -5.02
N SER A 159 -6.81 2.69 -4.68
CA SER A 159 -6.61 2.27 -3.30
C SER A 159 -5.42 2.97 -2.66
N ILE A 160 -4.35 3.23 -3.42
CA ILE A 160 -3.19 3.99 -2.96
C ILE A 160 -3.60 5.45 -2.70
N LEU A 161 -4.31 6.09 -3.63
CA LEU A 161 -4.80 7.46 -3.47
C LEU A 161 -5.75 7.60 -2.26
N TRP A 162 -6.63 6.63 -2.06
CA TRP A 162 -7.49 6.58 -0.88
C TRP A 162 -6.67 6.47 0.42
N LEU A 163 -5.63 5.63 0.44
CA LEU A 163 -4.75 5.48 1.59
C LEU A 163 -3.95 6.77 1.88
N GLU A 164 -3.49 7.46 0.86
CA GLU A 164 -2.84 8.77 0.98
C GLU A 164 -3.77 9.78 1.66
N GLU A 165 -5.01 9.90 1.18
CA GLU A 165 -6.01 10.81 1.75
C GLU A 165 -6.32 10.47 3.21
N LEU A 166 -6.43 9.18 3.53
CA LEU A 166 -6.64 8.69 4.89
C LEU A 166 -5.50 9.13 5.82
N ILE A 167 -4.24 8.89 5.44
CA ILE A 167 -3.08 9.22 6.27
C ILE A 167 -2.88 10.73 6.39
N GLN A 168 -3.09 11.49 5.32
CA GLN A 168 -2.96 12.95 5.35
C GLN A 168 -3.94 13.61 6.32
N ARG A 169 -5.14 13.03 6.47
CA ARG A 169 -6.20 13.53 7.37
C ARG A 169 -6.16 12.89 8.75
N ALA A 170 -5.29 11.90 8.97
CA ALA A 170 -5.24 11.15 10.22
C ALA A 170 -4.86 12.04 11.40
N PRO A 171 -5.58 11.95 12.54
CA PRO A 171 -5.24 12.68 13.77
C PRO A 171 -4.15 11.99 14.60
N PHE A 172 -3.70 10.82 14.19
CA PHE A 172 -2.72 9.95 14.87
C PHE A 172 -1.37 9.94 14.16
N ALA A 173 -0.34 9.47 14.86
CA ALA A 173 0.98 9.29 14.28
C ALA A 173 1.02 8.05 13.37
N VAL A 174 1.83 8.11 12.32
CA VAL A 174 1.99 7.00 11.37
C VAL A 174 3.47 6.69 11.16
N VAL A 175 3.83 5.41 11.18
CA VAL A 175 5.12 4.93 10.67
C VAL A 175 4.84 3.96 9.54
N VAL A 176 5.32 4.27 8.35
CA VAL A 176 5.07 3.48 7.15
C VAL A 176 6.38 3.00 6.53
N ILE A 177 6.46 1.70 6.25
CA ILE A 177 7.46 1.13 5.37
C ILE A 177 6.84 1.06 3.99
N THR A 178 7.46 1.68 3.00
CA THR A 178 7.07 1.53 1.60
C THR A 178 8.23 1.90 0.68
N HIS A 179 8.17 1.40 -0.53
CA HIS A 179 9.10 1.72 -1.61
C HIS A 179 8.46 2.65 -2.66
N ASP A 180 7.18 2.99 -2.51
CA ASP A 180 6.47 3.98 -3.34
C ASP A 180 6.94 5.40 -2.98
N ARG A 181 7.74 6.00 -3.87
CA ARG A 181 8.36 7.32 -3.66
C ARG A 181 7.36 8.46 -3.68
N VAL A 182 6.32 8.37 -4.53
CA VAL A 182 5.26 9.37 -4.61
C VAL A 182 4.42 9.35 -3.34
N PHE A 183 4.11 8.14 -2.85
CA PHE A 183 3.42 7.97 -1.58
C PHE A 183 4.22 8.55 -0.42
N LEU A 184 5.53 8.26 -0.33
CA LEU A 184 6.40 8.85 0.69
C LEU A 184 6.39 10.38 0.62
N GLN A 185 6.52 10.95 -0.58
CA GLN A 185 6.49 12.41 -0.79
C GLN A 185 5.18 13.03 -0.33
N SER A 186 4.05 12.35 -0.54
CA SER A 186 2.71 12.89 -0.27
C SER A 186 2.30 12.78 1.21
N VAL A 187 2.75 11.74 1.93
CA VAL A 187 2.21 11.44 3.27
C VAL A 187 3.20 11.68 4.41
N THR A 188 4.52 11.73 4.15
CA THR A 188 5.51 11.81 5.23
C THR A 188 5.96 13.24 5.53
N ASN A 189 6.31 13.49 6.79
CA ASN A 189 6.95 14.72 7.26
C ASN A 189 8.33 14.45 7.87
N ARG A 190 8.72 13.18 7.94
CA ARG A 190 10.00 12.72 8.45
C ARG A 190 10.39 11.40 7.82
N ILE A 191 11.65 11.25 7.44
CA ILE A 191 12.19 10.03 6.84
C ILE A 191 13.23 9.42 7.75
N PHE A 192 13.13 8.11 7.98
CA PHE A 192 14.15 7.29 8.65
C PHE A 192 14.69 6.28 7.64
N GLU A 193 15.96 6.40 7.28
CA GLU A 193 16.65 5.39 6.49
C GLU A 193 17.48 4.47 7.41
N LEU A 194 17.10 3.19 7.47
CA LEU A 194 17.94 2.16 8.09
C LEU A 194 18.96 1.65 7.06
N ASN A 195 20.23 2.01 7.25
CA ASN A 195 21.27 1.60 6.33
C ASN A 195 22.62 1.49 7.07
N PRO A 196 23.36 0.35 6.98
CA PRO A 196 24.67 0.17 7.58
C PRO A 196 25.74 1.16 7.10
N VAL A 197 25.49 1.87 6.00
CA VAL A 197 26.37 2.94 5.48
C VAL A 197 26.53 4.08 6.49
N TYR A 198 25.54 4.31 7.34
CA TYR A 198 25.59 5.37 8.35
C TYR A 198 26.27 4.90 9.64
N PRO A 199 27.02 5.76 10.32
CA PRO A 199 27.76 5.41 11.54
C PRO A 199 26.86 4.86 12.66
N GLN A 200 25.62 5.35 12.77
CA GLN A 200 24.63 4.89 13.74
C GLN A 200 23.60 3.91 13.15
N GLY A 201 23.83 3.42 11.92
CA GLY A 201 22.90 2.54 11.22
C GLY A 201 21.60 3.21 10.78
N VAL A 202 21.42 4.50 11.04
CA VAL A 202 20.21 5.25 10.68
C VAL A 202 20.53 6.67 10.27
N LEU A 203 19.80 7.17 9.26
CA LEU A 203 19.71 8.58 8.91
C LEU A 203 18.29 9.05 9.18
N SER A 204 18.13 10.07 10.04
CA SER A 204 16.85 10.70 10.33
C SER A 204 16.81 12.10 9.74
N VAL A 205 15.84 12.35 8.87
CA VAL A 205 15.64 13.63 8.20
C VAL A 205 14.25 14.15 8.51
N SER A 206 14.16 15.37 9.03
CA SER A 206 12.88 16.08 9.15
C SER A 206 12.60 16.80 7.84
N GLY A 207 11.46 16.50 7.23
CA GLY A 207 11.07 16.98 5.92
C GLY A 207 10.44 15.86 5.08
N ASP A 208 10.17 16.17 3.84
CA ASP A 208 9.62 15.25 2.86
C ASP A 208 10.71 14.39 2.19
N TYR A 209 10.30 13.52 1.29
CA TYR A 209 11.21 12.62 0.58
C TYR A 209 12.23 13.36 -0.31
N ALA A 210 11.87 14.52 -0.88
CA ALA A 210 12.79 15.32 -1.68
C ALA A 210 13.92 15.92 -0.81
N THR A 211 13.57 16.49 0.34
CA THR A 211 14.53 16.99 1.33
C THR A 211 15.48 15.89 1.81
N TYR A 212 14.94 14.68 2.01
CA TYR A 212 15.77 13.52 2.36
C TYR A 212 16.79 13.20 1.27
N LEU A 213 16.41 13.19 -0.02
CA LEU A 213 17.33 12.89 -1.12
C LEU A 213 18.51 13.88 -1.17
N GLU A 214 18.25 15.18 -1.02
CA GLU A 214 19.27 16.22 -1.00
C GLU A 214 20.27 16.03 0.16
N LEU A 215 19.74 15.80 1.37
CA LEU A 215 20.57 15.58 2.56
C LEU A 215 21.37 14.28 2.47
N ARG A 216 20.76 13.19 1.97
CA ARG A 216 21.44 11.92 1.73
C ARG A 216 22.63 12.08 0.80
N GLU A 217 22.43 12.76 -0.33
CA GLU A 217 23.50 13.01 -1.30
C GLU A 217 24.62 13.84 -0.69
N SER A 218 24.30 14.92 0.02
CA SER A 218 25.27 15.75 0.73
C SER A 218 26.09 14.93 1.72
N GLN A 219 25.44 14.08 2.51
CA GLN A 219 26.10 13.27 3.54
C GLN A 219 26.99 12.20 2.94
N LEU A 220 26.56 11.53 1.87
CA LEU A 220 27.38 10.56 1.14
C LEU A 220 28.61 11.22 0.51
N ASN A 221 28.47 12.44 -0.02
CA ASN A 221 29.57 13.19 -0.58
C ASN A 221 30.59 13.61 0.50
N GLN A 222 30.11 14.00 1.70
CA GLN A 222 30.98 14.25 2.86
C GLN A 222 31.78 13.01 3.26
N GLN A 223 31.11 11.85 3.41
CA GLN A 223 31.77 10.59 3.76
C GLN A 223 32.85 10.19 2.74
N ARG A 224 32.59 10.39 1.44
CA ARG A 224 33.59 10.15 0.39
C ARG A 224 34.79 11.08 0.49
N ALA A 225 34.55 12.35 0.76
CA ALA A 225 35.62 13.32 0.94
C ALA A 225 36.50 12.99 2.19
N GLU A 226 35.84 12.51 3.25
CA GLU A 226 36.51 12.03 4.46
C GLU A 226 37.37 10.79 4.18
N GLU A 227 36.83 9.80 3.46
CA GLU A 227 37.56 8.60 3.03
C GLU A 227 38.83 8.97 2.25
N VAL A 228 38.72 9.86 1.25
CA VAL A 228 39.89 10.34 0.47
C VAL A 228 40.91 11.00 1.38
N THR A 229 40.45 11.78 2.35
CA THR A 229 41.34 12.47 3.30
C THR A 229 42.05 11.47 4.21
N LEU A 230 41.35 10.47 4.74
CA LEU A 230 41.94 9.44 5.59
C LEU A 230 42.88 8.53 4.81
N LYS A 231 42.52 8.14 3.58
CA LYS A 231 43.42 7.40 2.67
C LYS A 231 44.72 8.13 2.40
N ASN A 232 44.66 9.45 2.18
CA ASN A 232 45.86 10.27 1.99
C ASN A 232 46.72 10.36 3.27
N LYS A 233 46.09 10.44 4.45
CA LYS A 233 46.80 10.37 5.73
C LYS A 233 47.44 9.00 5.93
N LEU A 234 46.70 7.93 5.72
CA LEU A 234 47.21 6.56 5.83
C LEU A 234 48.37 6.30 4.90
N ARG A 235 48.31 6.76 3.63
CA ARG A 235 49.39 6.63 2.68
C ARG A 235 50.70 7.31 3.20
N ARG A 236 50.59 8.51 3.78
CA ARG A 236 51.73 9.25 4.35
C ARG A 236 52.33 8.50 5.56
N GLU A 237 51.48 7.97 6.45
CA GLU A 237 51.95 7.21 7.61
C GLU A 237 52.57 5.85 7.19
N THR A 238 52.00 5.17 6.19
CA THR A 238 52.55 3.92 5.63
C THR A 238 53.89 4.14 4.93
N GLU A 239 54.02 5.23 4.17
CA GLU A 239 55.30 5.61 3.55
C GLU A 239 56.35 5.92 4.61
N TRP A 240 55.99 6.57 5.71
CA TRP A 240 56.90 6.83 6.83
C TRP A 240 57.30 5.52 7.52
N LEU A 241 56.39 4.58 7.75
CA LEU A 241 56.69 3.26 8.31
C LEU A 241 57.69 2.46 7.42
N ARG A 242 57.50 2.51 6.08
CA ARG A 242 58.39 1.84 5.11
C ARG A 242 59.81 2.41 5.09
N ARG A 243 60.00 3.70 5.42
CA ARG A 243 61.33 4.34 5.49
C ARG A 243 62.15 3.94 6.72
N GLY A 244 61.73 2.93 7.47
CA GLY A 244 62.53 2.34 8.55
C GLY A 244 62.41 3.08 9.87
N ALA A 245 61.22 3.24 10.40
CA ALA A 245 61.01 3.75 11.74
C ALA A 245 61.71 2.85 12.77
N LYS A 246 62.81 3.35 13.41
CA LYS A 246 63.52 2.63 14.46
C LYS A 246 62.61 2.53 15.70
N ALA A 247 62.11 1.33 16.00
CA ALA A 247 61.06 1.04 16.97
C ALA A 247 61.46 1.15 18.46
N ARG A 248 62.35 2.07 18.84
CA ARG A 248 62.91 2.10 20.20
C ARG A 248 62.44 3.26 21.10
N THR A 249 61.50 4.09 20.67
CA THR A 249 61.01 5.18 21.53
C THR A 249 59.51 5.11 21.68
N THR A 250 58.96 5.42 22.87
CA THR A 250 57.53 5.44 23.21
C THR A 250 56.70 6.28 22.21
N LYS A 251 57.31 7.36 21.69
CA LYS A 251 56.70 8.25 20.69
C LYS A 251 56.49 7.59 19.32
N GLN A 252 57.36 6.62 18.97
CA GLN A 252 57.25 5.85 17.72
C GLN A 252 56.23 4.73 17.83
N GLN A 253 56.10 4.08 18.99
CA GLN A 253 55.06 3.08 19.26
C GLN A 253 53.66 3.70 19.18
N ALA A 254 53.47 4.87 19.80
CA ALA A 254 52.20 5.61 19.71
C ALA A 254 51.85 6.00 18.25
N ARG A 255 52.81 6.26 17.38
CA ARG A 255 52.59 6.56 15.97
C ARG A 255 52.25 5.32 15.14
N ILE A 256 52.87 4.19 15.44
CA ILE A 256 52.55 2.88 14.86
C ILE A 256 51.12 2.48 15.23
N GLN A 257 50.75 2.66 16.49
CA GLN A 257 49.41 2.37 16.96
C GLN A 257 48.37 3.26 16.24
N ARG A 258 48.62 4.56 16.09
CA ARG A 258 47.75 5.46 15.30
C ARG A 258 47.64 5.07 13.82
N ALA A 259 48.72 4.51 13.23
CA ALA A 259 48.67 4.04 11.85
C ALA A 259 47.79 2.79 11.71
N HIS A 260 47.76 1.90 12.72
CA HIS A 260 46.84 0.76 12.77
C HIS A 260 45.39 1.22 12.96
N GLU A 261 45.13 2.14 13.90
CA GLU A 261 43.82 2.73 14.10
C GLU A 261 43.29 3.42 12.81
N LEU A 262 44.18 4.14 12.10
CA LEU A 262 43.87 4.74 10.79
C LEU A 262 43.61 3.69 9.70
N MET A 263 44.26 2.51 9.75
CA MET A 263 43.96 1.41 8.83
C MET A 263 42.54 0.87 9.06
N ASP A 264 42.22 0.61 10.32
CA ASP A 264 40.90 0.12 10.72
C ASP A 264 39.82 1.12 10.34
N ASP A 265 40.01 2.42 10.61
CA ASP A 265 39.09 3.50 10.22
C ASP A 265 38.89 3.57 8.69
N VAL A 266 39.95 3.44 7.90
CA VAL A 266 39.86 3.44 6.44
C VAL A 266 39.16 2.19 5.93
N GLU A 267 39.46 1.00 6.46
CA GLU A 267 38.79 -0.24 6.08
C GLU A 267 37.28 -0.17 6.39
N GLU A 268 36.91 0.38 7.55
CA GLU A 268 35.52 0.55 7.93
C GLU A 268 34.81 1.54 6.99
N LEU A 269 35.42 2.68 6.66
CA LEU A 269 34.86 3.65 5.71
C LEU A 269 34.82 3.12 4.29
N GLU A 270 35.83 2.38 3.84
CA GLU A 270 35.77 1.70 2.54
C GLU A 270 34.65 0.68 2.46
N PHE A 271 34.42 -0.08 3.52
CA PHE A 271 33.29 -1.02 3.60
C PHE A 271 31.96 -0.29 3.51
N ARG A 272 31.81 0.82 4.25
CA ARG A 272 30.58 1.66 4.23
C ARG A 272 30.37 2.34 2.88
N ASN A 273 31.42 2.90 2.28
CA ASN A 273 31.38 3.69 1.04
C ASN A 273 31.43 2.83 -0.23
N ARG A 274 31.50 1.51 -0.11
CA ARG A 274 31.53 0.60 -1.25
C ARG A 274 30.26 0.76 -2.10
N LYS A 275 30.22 1.87 -2.87
CA LYS A 275 29.17 2.09 -3.86
C LYS A 275 29.28 1.02 -4.92
N ARG A 276 28.25 0.26 -5.06
CA ARG A 276 28.04 -0.55 -6.25
C ARG A 276 27.48 0.38 -7.32
N GLU A 277 28.35 1.09 -8.02
CA GLU A 277 27.94 1.86 -9.19
C GLU A 277 27.60 0.88 -10.31
N VAL A 278 26.36 0.86 -10.68
CA VAL A 278 25.90 0.14 -11.87
C VAL A 278 26.18 1.05 -13.07
N SER A 279 27.36 0.94 -13.67
CA SER A 279 27.61 1.54 -14.98
C SER A 279 27.18 0.55 -16.06
N LEU A 280 26.08 0.85 -16.72
CA LEU A 280 25.58 0.09 -17.84
C LEU A 280 26.09 0.76 -19.12
N ASP A 281 27.09 0.17 -19.78
CA ASP A 281 27.61 0.68 -21.04
C ASP A 281 26.93 -0.08 -22.18
N PHE A 282 26.24 0.62 -23.07
CA PHE A 282 25.35 0.03 -24.06
C PHE A 282 25.78 0.38 -25.48
N GLN A 283 26.16 -0.62 -26.24
CA GLN A 283 26.22 -0.53 -27.71
C GLN A 283 25.58 -1.79 -28.30
N PHE A 284 24.54 -1.61 -29.07
CA PHE A 284 23.92 -2.69 -29.84
C PHE A 284 23.68 -2.26 -31.29
N VAL A 285 24.00 -3.13 -32.22
CA VAL A 285 23.72 -2.91 -33.65
C VAL A 285 23.06 -4.20 -34.18
N GLN A 286 21.75 -4.26 -34.11
CA GLN A 286 20.96 -5.14 -34.99
C GLN A 286 19.80 -4.34 -35.56
N LYS A 287 19.57 -4.42 -36.88
CA LYS A 287 18.40 -3.82 -37.55
C LYS A 287 17.14 -4.46 -36.98
N GLN A 288 16.42 -3.72 -36.16
CA GLN A 288 15.11 -4.13 -35.68
C GLN A 288 14.03 -3.75 -36.71
N PRO A 289 12.97 -4.54 -36.89
CA PRO A 289 11.84 -4.14 -37.71
C PRO A 289 11.16 -2.91 -37.06
N ASN A 290 10.86 -1.89 -37.86
CA ASN A 290 10.21 -0.65 -37.38
C ASN A 290 8.83 -0.91 -36.74
N ARG A 291 8.22 -2.05 -36.97
CA ARG A 291 6.92 -2.45 -36.42
C ARG A 291 7.07 -3.78 -35.72
N LEU A 292 6.80 -3.78 -34.41
CA LEU A 292 6.79 -5.01 -33.60
C LEU A 292 5.37 -5.55 -33.43
N ILE A 293 4.42 -4.71 -33.01
CA ILE A 293 3.01 -5.06 -32.84
C ILE A 293 2.16 -3.88 -33.33
N GLU A 294 1.12 -4.16 -34.14
CA GLU A 294 0.12 -3.19 -34.52
C GLU A 294 -1.27 -3.79 -34.30
N ALA A 295 -2.03 -3.17 -33.41
CA ALA A 295 -3.43 -3.49 -33.14
C ALA A 295 -4.33 -2.41 -33.76
N LYS A 296 -5.37 -2.82 -34.49
CA LYS A 296 -6.34 -1.92 -35.14
C LYS A 296 -7.74 -2.28 -34.70
N ASN A 297 -8.41 -1.31 -34.06
CA ASN A 297 -9.82 -1.37 -33.65
C ASN A 297 -10.18 -2.66 -32.92
N ILE A 298 -9.29 -3.13 -32.03
CA ILE A 298 -9.49 -4.36 -31.30
C ILE A 298 -10.52 -4.19 -30.20
N SER A 299 -11.36 -5.22 -30.02
CA SER A 299 -12.35 -5.28 -28.94
C SER A 299 -12.32 -6.66 -28.31
N LYS A 300 -12.56 -6.71 -26.98
CA LYS A 300 -12.63 -7.93 -26.21
C LYS A 300 -13.67 -7.84 -25.13
N SER A 301 -14.43 -8.92 -24.98
CA SER A 301 -15.39 -9.13 -23.89
C SER A 301 -15.14 -10.47 -23.19
N PHE A 302 -15.57 -10.60 -21.95
CA PHE A 302 -15.48 -11.84 -21.18
C PHE A 302 -16.77 -12.02 -20.36
N GLY A 303 -17.45 -13.14 -20.56
CA GLY A 303 -18.68 -13.44 -19.81
C GLY A 303 -19.78 -12.37 -19.98
N GLY A 304 -19.88 -11.73 -21.17
CA GLY A 304 -20.85 -10.67 -21.43
C GLY A 304 -20.43 -9.27 -20.94
N LYS A 305 -19.30 -9.14 -20.23
CA LYS A 305 -18.72 -7.85 -19.84
C LYS A 305 -17.65 -7.42 -20.83
N GLY A 306 -17.85 -6.27 -21.50
CA GLY A 306 -16.82 -5.67 -22.36
C GLY A 306 -15.61 -5.26 -21.53
N LEU A 307 -14.40 -5.70 -21.93
CA LEU A 307 -13.14 -5.29 -21.29
C LEU A 307 -12.60 -4.01 -21.94
N PHE A 308 -12.59 -3.98 -23.26
CA PHE A 308 -12.23 -2.80 -24.07
C PHE A 308 -12.88 -2.87 -25.45
N THR A 309 -13.12 -1.71 -26.05
CA THR A 309 -13.75 -1.58 -27.37
C THR A 309 -13.00 -0.59 -28.23
N ASP A 310 -12.91 -0.89 -29.54
CA ASP A 310 -12.36 0.00 -30.58
C ASP A 310 -10.98 0.58 -30.23
N PHE A 311 -10.08 -0.27 -29.75
CA PHE A 311 -8.75 0.14 -29.32
C PHE A 311 -7.71 -0.10 -30.42
N SER A 312 -6.90 0.90 -30.71
CA SER A 312 -5.80 0.79 -31.67
C SER A 312 -4.49 1.20 -31.01
N LEU A 313 -3.41 0.42 -31.24
CA LEU A 313 -2.10 0.66 -30.64
C LEU A 313 -0.99 0.26 -31.62
N PHE A 314 0.04 1.08 -31.68
CA PHE A 314 1.27 0.79 -32.41
C PHE A 314 2.44 0.66 -31.41
N ILE A 315 3.19 -0.43 -31.50
CA ILE A 315 4.37 -0.71 -30.69
C ILE A 315 5.55 -0.96 -31.64
N GLY A 316 6.54 -0.09 -31.58
CA GLY A 316 7.81 -0.21 -32.27
C GLY A 316 8.99 -0.30 -31.31
N PRO A 317 10.23 -0.43 -31.82
CA PRO A 317 11.43 -0.33 -31.00
C PRO A 317 11.44 0.99 -30.23
N GLY A 318 11.86 0.96 -28.96
CA GLY A 318 11.85 2.13 -28.09
C GLY A 318 10.47 2.51 -27.52
N SER A 319 9.38 1.84 -27.91
CA SER A 319 8.08 2.04 -27.25
C SER A 319 8.11 1.56 -25.80
N ARG A 320 7.60 2.40 -24.89
CA ARG A 320 7.47 2.13 -23.45
C ARG A 320 6.02 2.36 -23.04
N VAL A 321 5.24 1.31 -23.07
CA VAL A 321 3.79 1.38 -22.86
C VAL A 321 3.46 0.99 -21.43
N GLY A 322 2.96 1.93 -20.63
CA GLY A 322 2.44 1.70 -19.29
C GLY A 322 0.94 1.45 -19.32
N LEU A 323 0.47 0.44 -18.59
CA LEU A 323 -0.95 0.12 -18.44
C LEU A 323 -1.43 0.46 -17.04
N LEU A 324 -2.41 1.36 -16.93
CA LEU A 324 -3.04 1.79 -15.69
C LEU A 324 -4.51 1.36 -15.61
N GLY A 325 -4.95 1.02 -14.42
CA GLY A 325 -6.35 0.69 -14.13
C GLY A 325 -6.50 -0.24 -12.94
N ARG A 326 -7.71 -0.39 -12.44
CA ARG A 326 -8.06 -1.26 -11.30
C ARG A 326 -7.61 -2.71 -11.51
N ASN A 327 -7.46 -3.43 -10.43
CA ASN A 327 -7.23 -4.86 -10.51
C ASN A 327 -8.45 -5.55 -11.14
N GLY A 328 -8.18 -6.47 -12.10
CA GLY A 328 -9.23 -7.17 -12.85
C GLY A 328 -9.91 -6.36 -13.96
N CYS A 329 -9.45 -5.15 -14.32
CA CYS A 329 -10.02 -4.36 -15.42
C CYS A 329 -9.71 -4.90 -16.83
N GLY A 330 -8.76 -5.85 -16.97
CA GLY A 330 -8.42 -6.46 -18.25
C GLY A 330 -7.00 -6.14 -18.77
N LYS A 331 -6.09 -5.61 -17.94
CA LYS A 331 -4.70 -5.28 -18.32
C LYS A 331 -3.97 -6.50 -18.90
N SER A 332 -3.93 -7.60 -18.17
CA SER A 332 -3.28 -8.84 -18.61
C SER A 332 -3.98 -9.46 -19.83
N THR A 333 -5.30 -9.31 -19.96
CA THR A 333 -6.03 -9.76 -21.15
C THR A 333 -5.63 -8.95 -22.38
N LEU A 334 -5.49 -7.61 -22.26
CA LEU A 334 -5.02 -6.77 -23.37
C LEU A 334 -3.62 -7.22 -23.82
N ILE A 335 -2.70 -7.47 -22.89
CA ILE A 335 -1.37 -7.96 -23.23
C ILE A 335 -1.45 -9.28 -23.99
N ARG A 336 -2.22 -10.26 -23.52
CA ARG A 336 -2.40 -11.55 -24.20
C ARG A 336 -3.02 -11.40 -25.59
N CYS A 337 -3.99 -10.50 -25.78
CA CYS A 337 -4.54 -10.17 -27.09
C CYS A 337 -3.48 -9.57 -28.04
N LEU A 338 -2.66 -8.62 -27.55
CA LEU A 338 -1.58 -8.00 -28.33
C LEU A 338 -0.51 -9.01 -28.75
N LEU A 339 -0.24 -10.00 -27.88
CA LEU A 339 0.71 -11.08 -28.16
C LEU A 339 0.08 -12.24 -28.96
N GLY A 340 -1.25 -12.23 -29.15
CA GLY A 340 -2.02 -13.25 -29.85
C GLY A 340 -2.10 -14.57 -29.10
N GLU A 341 -1.99 -14.53 -27.79
CA GLU A 341 -2.21 -15.66 -26.87
C GLU A 341 -3.70 -15.79 -26.52
N GLU A 342 -4.45 -14.70 -26.67
CA GLU A 342 -5.89 -14.64 -26.47
C GLU A 342 -6.57 -14.12 -27.74
N THR A 343 -7.74 -14.67 -28.09
CA THR A 343 -8.52 -14.25 -29.26
C THR A 343 -9.17 -12.90 -29.02
N ILE A 344 -9.24 -12.06 -30.04
CA ILE A 344 -9.98 -10.80 -30.05
C ILE A 344 -11.39 -11.02 -30.63
N ASP A 345 -12.38 -10.25 -30.16
CA ASP A 345 -13.76 -10.36 -30.65
C ASP A 345 -13.96 -9.57 -31.95
N ALA A 346 -13.23 -8.44 -32.13
CA ALA A 346 -13.23 -7.62 -33.32
C ALA A 346 -11.88 -6.94 -33.54
N GLY A 347 -11.62 -6.49 -34.77
CA GLY A 347 -10.37 -5.82 -35.16
C GLY A 347 -9.31 -6.76 -35.69
N SER A 348 -8.05 -6.32 -35.69
CA SER A 348 -6.90 -7.12 -36.13
C SER A 348 -5.64 -6.79 -35.33
N VAL A 349 -4.79 -7.80 -35.13
CA VAL A 349 -3.45 -7.64 -34.54
C VAL A 349 -2.42 -8.20 -35.50
N LEU A 350 -1.49 -7.37 -35.92
CA LEU A 350 -0.35 -7.73 -36.75
C LEU A 350 0.91 -7.75 -35.89
N LYS A 351 1.70 -8.83 -35.98
CA LYS A 351 2.96 -9.01 -35.27
C LYS A 351 4.12 -9.16 -36.23
N ALA A 352 5.29 -8.69 -35.86
CA ALA A 352 6.51 -8.94 -36.62
C ALA A 352 6.80 -10.45 -36.71
N GLU A 353 7.36 -10.87 -37.84
CA GLU A 353 7.86 -12.24 -38.00
C GLU A 353 8.97 -12.51 -36.96
N HIS A 354 8.91 -13.68 -36.31
CA HIS A 354 9.85 -14.09 -35.25
C HIS A 354 9.96 -13.07 -34.10
N LEU A 355 8.82 -12.55 -33.62
CA LEU A 355 8.76 -11.68 -32.46
C LEU A 355 9.15 -12.47 -31.21
N SER A 356 10.34 -12.17 -30.64
CA SER A 356 10.76 -12.73 -29.35
C SER A 356 10.21 -11.87 -28.21
N VAL A 357 9.45 -12.51 -27.30
CA VAL A 357 8.85 -11.86 -26.13
C VAL A 357 9.44 -12.48 -24.87
N ALA A 358 9.85 -11.65 -23.92
CA ALA A 358 10.22 -12.12 -22.60
C ALA A 358 9.27 -11.56 -21.56
N TYR A 359 8.74 -12.45 -20.74
CA TYR A 359 7.88 -12.11 -19.61
C TYR A 359 8.70 -12.06 -18.33
N PHE A 360 8.45 -11.02 -17.54
CA PHE A 360 8.80 -10.97 -16.14
C PHE A 360 7.53 -11.30 -15.34
N GLU A 361 7.44 -12.56 -14.91
CA GLU A 361 6.37 -13.02 -14.03
C GLU A 361 6.85 -12.89 -12.58
N GLN A 362 6.03 -12.30 -11.74
CA GLN A 362 6.29 -12.12 -10.31
C GLN A 362 6.44 -13.46 -9.55
N LYS A 363 5.98 -14.58 -10.14
CA LYS A 363 6.06 -15.89 -9.51
C LYS A 363 7.50 -16.39 -9.47
N ARG A 364 8.09 -16.40 -8.28
CA ARG A 364 9.44 -16.92 -7.97
C ARG A 364 9.57 -18.44 -8.21
N GLU A 365 8.49 -19.10 -8.58
CA GLU A 365 8.41 -20.56 -8.86
C GLU A 365 9.37 -21.02 -9.98
N SER A 366 9.88 -20.08 -10.78
CA SER A 366 10.81 -20.40 -11.88
C SER A 366 12.28 -20.50 -11.47
N LEU A 367 12.62 -20.31 -10.19
CA LEU A 367 13.98 -20.43 -9.66
C LEU A 367 14.15 -21.76 -8.93
N ASP A 368 15.19 -22.51 -9.28
CA ASP A 368 15.60 -23.67 -8.50
C ASP A 368 16.38 -23.19 -7.26
N LEU A 369 15.76 -23.38 -6.09
CA LEU A 369 16.30 -22.92 -4.81
C LEU A 369 17.61 -23.61 -4.40
N ASN A 370 17.93 -24.78 -5.00
CA ASN A 370 19.11 -25.55 -4.67
C ASN A 370 20.34 -25.16 -5.51
N LEU A 371 20.11 -24.51 -6.65
CA LEU A 371 21.23 -24.05 -7.50
C LEU A 371 21.89 -22.80 -6.90
N SER A 372 23.21 -22.64 -7.16
CA SER A 372 23.86 -21.38 -6.84
C SER A 372 23.42 -20.27 -7.80
N VAL A 373 23.56 -19.00 -7.34
CA VAL A 373 23.25 -17.81 -8.14
C VAL A 373 23.97 -17.87 -9.50
N GLN A 374 25.25 -18.20 -9.50
CA GLN A 374 26.03 -18.38 -10.73
C GLN A 374 25.44 -19.45 -11.64
N LYS A 375 25.17 -20.64 -11.12
CA LYS A 375 24.65 -21.76 -11.91
C LYS A 375 23.25 -21.51 -12.47
N THR A 376 22.45 -20.70 -11.80
CA THR A 376 21.12 -20.27 -12.28
C THR A 376 21.20 -19.46 -13.57
N LEU A 377 22.25 -18.65 -13.73
CA LEU A 377 22.45 -17.80 -14.91
C LEU A 377 23.38 -18.45 -15.95
N CYS A 378 24.36 -19.23 -15.50
CA CYS A 378 25.38 -19.87 -16.35
C CYS A 378 25.62 -21.31 -15.89
N PRO A 379 24.79 -22.29 -16.34
CA PRO A 379 24.90 -23.68 -15.90
C PRO A 379 26.24 -24.36 -16.28
N GLY A 380 26.88 -23.95 -17.37
CA GLY A 380 28.02 -24.65 -17.96
C GLY A 380 29.32 -23.85 -18.09
N GLY A 381 29.46 -22.71 -17.40
CA GLY A 381 30.69 -21.90 -17.56
C GLY A 381 30.79 -20.72 -16.59
N ASP A 382 31.72 -19.82 -16.88
CA ASP A 382 31.99 -18.61 -16.10
C ASP A 382 31.65 -17.30 -16.84
N SER A 383 31.07 -17.43 -18.05
CA SER A 383 30.74 -16.28 -18.90
C SER A 383 29.34 -16.39 -19.46
N VAL A 384 28.65 -15.26 -19.52
CA VAL A 384 27.32 -15.11 -20.12
C VAL A 384 27.39 -14.22 -21.35
N ILE A 385 26.56 -14.48 -22.33
CA ILE A 385 26.42 -13.58 -23.48
C ILE A 385 25.42 -12.51 -23.10
N TYR A 386 25.92 -11.29 -22.93
CA TYR A 386 25.09 -10.14 -22.67
C TYR A 386 25.25 -9.13 -23.80
N ARG A 387 24.16 -8.89 -24.55
CA ARG A 387 24.15 -8.00 -25.72
C ARG A 387 25.20 -8.37 -26.77
N GLY A 388 25.27 -9.66 -27.09
CA GLY A 388 26.18 -10.18 -28.10
C GLY A 388 27.65 -10.23 -27.70
N ARG A 389 28.01 -9.89 -26.45
CA ARG A 389 29.40 -9.93 -25.94
C ARG A 389 29.52 -10.90 -24.77
N PRO A 390 30.56 -11.72 -24.72
CA PRO A 390 30.82 -12.55 -23.55
C PRO A 390 31.29 -11.67 -22.39
N ILE A 391 30.64 -11.77 -21.26
CA ILE A 391 30.99 -11.09 -20.01
C ILE A 391 31.12 -12.17 -18.92
N HIS A 392 32.16 -12.05 -18.09
CA HIS A 392 32.34 -12.92 -16.95
C HIS A 392 31.15 -12.79 -15.98
N ILE A 393 30.60 -13.91 -15.51
CA ILE A 393 29.36 -13.96 -14.71
C ILE A 393 29.41 -13.09 -13.45
N ARG A 394 30.57 -13.01 -12.78
CA ARG A 394 30.74 -12.15 -11.59
C ARG A 394 30.57 -10.66 -11.93
N SER A 395 31.18 -10.20 -13.03
CA SER A 395 31.02 -8.82 -13.51
C SER A 395 29.60 -8.52 -13.95
N TYR A 396 28.91 -9.53 -14.48
CA TYR A 396 27.48 -9.41 -14.81
C TYR A 396 26.62 -9.29 -13.55
N LEU A 397 26.82 -10.16 -12.56
CA LEU A 397 26.08 -10.17 -11.30
C LEU A 397 26.35 -8.93 -10.44
N ASP A 398 27.55 -8.35 -10.52
CA ASP A 398 27.91 -7.09 -9.85
C ASP A 398 26.98 -5.94 -10.28
N ARG A 399 26.51 -5.93 -11.54
CA ARG A 399 25.54 -4.95 -12.07
C ARG A 399 24.17 -5.06 -11.39
N PHE A 400 23.82 -6.23 -10.87
CA PHE A 400 22.59 -6.50 -10.14
C PHE A 400 22.80 -6.51 -8.62
N LEU A 401 23.89 -5.86 -8.15
CA LEU A 401 24.20 -5.67 -6.74
C LEU A 401 24.46 -6.97 -5.95
N PHE A 402 24.93 -8.04 -6.62
CA PHE A 402 25.35 -9.26 -5.93
C PHE A 402 26.80 -9.15 -5.45
N SER A 403 27.05 -9.49 -4.18
CA SER A 403 28.41 -9.57 -3.65
C SER A 403 29.11 -10.84 -4.15
N ARG A 404 30.45 -10.84 -4.08
CA ARG A 404 31.25 -12.02 -4.44
C ARG A 404 30.86 -13.27 -3.67
N GLU A 405 30.51 -13.11 -2.41
CA GLU A 405 30.08 -14.19 -1.52
C GLU A 405 28.72 -14.75 -1.93
N GLN A 406 27.81 -13.89 -2.37
CA GLN A 406 26.46 -14.27 -2.79
C GLN A 406 26.45 -15.07 -4.10
N VAL A 407 27.42 -14.89 -4.97
CA VAL A 407 27.48 -15.56 -6.29
C VAL A 407 27.47 -17.07 -6.17
N GLU A 408 28.08 -17.61 -5.12
CA GLU A 408 28.18 -19.07 -4.90
C GLU A 408 27.11 -19.61 -3.94
N LEU A 409 26.29 -18.72 -3.31
CA LEU A 409 25.23 -19.16 -2.42
C LEU A 409 24.08 -19.82 -3.19
N PRO A 410 23.42 -20.83 -2.60
CA PRO A 410 22.16 -21.36 -3.11
C PRO A 410 21.08 -20.27 -3.14
N VAL A 411 20.25 -20.25 -4.19
CA VAL A 411 19.17 -19.27 -4.37
C VAL A 411 18.20 -19.26 -3.18
N GLY A 412 17.96 -20.41 -2.56
CA GLY A 412 17.09 -20.51 -1.37
C GLY A 412 17.61 -19.77 -0.14
N LYS A 413 18.90 -19.36 -0.09
CA LYS A 413 19.47 -18.55 0.99
C LYS A 413 19.39 -17.04 0.72
N LEU A 414 18.92 -16.65 -0.45
CA LEU A 414 18.74 -15.25 -0.82
C LEU A 414 17.45 -14.71 -0.21
N SER A 415 17.45 -13.44 0.18
CA SER A 415 16.24 -12.69 0.52
C SER A 415 15.32 -12.57 -0.70
N GLY A 416 14.03 -12.28 -0.47
CA GLY A 416 13.07 -12.11 -1.54
C GLY A 416 13.48 -11.05 -2.58
N GLY A 417 14.01 -9.92 -2.15
CA GLY A 417 14.52 -8.88 -3.04
C GLY A 417 15.74 -9.33 -3.86
N GLU A 418 16.66 -10.12 -3.27
CA GLU A 418 17.80 -10.70 -3.99
C GLU A 418 17.35 -11.73 -5.03
N GLN A 419 16.34 -12.55 -4.72
CA GLN A 419 15.76 -13.47 -5.69
C GLN A 419 15.12 -12.71 -6.86
N SER A 420 14.42 -11.62 -6.59
CA SER A 420 13.84 -10.75 -7.64
C SER A 420 14.94 -10.13 -8.51
N ARG A 421 16.05 -9.66 -7.92
CA ARG A 421 17.22 -9.18 -8.69
C ARG A 421 17.83 -10.27 -9.57
N LEU A 422 17.88 -11.51 -9.08
CA LEU A 422 18.35 -12.64 -9.86
C LEU A 422 17.43 -12.96 -11.05
N LEU A 423 16.11 -12.87 -10.85
CA LEU A 423 15.14 -13.01 -11.93
C LEU A 423 15.31 -11.91 -12.99
N LEU A 424 15.53 -10.66 -12.56
CA LEU A 424 15.83 -9.56 -13.48
C LEU A 424 17.13 -9.81 -14.26
N ALA A 425 18.19 -10.24 -13.57
CA ALA A 425 19.45 -10.59 -14.23
C ALA A 425 19.23 -11.70 -15.28
N ARG A 426 18.45 -12.74 -14.96
CA ARG A 426 18.10 -13.80 -15.90
C ARG A 426 17.25 -13.30 -17.08
N LEU A 427 16.32 -12.38 -16.83
CA LEU A 427 15.49 -11.77 -17.88
C LEU A 427 16.35 -10.99 -18.87
N MET A 428 17.30 -10.20 -18.37
CA MET A 428 18.17 -9.36 -19.20
C MET A 428 19.17 -10.14 -20.07
N LEU A 429 19.37 -11.43 -19.79
CA LEU A 429 20.13 -12.34 -20.65
C LEU A 429 19.30 -12.92 -21.82
N LYS A 430 17.98 -12.77 -21.78
CA LYS A 430 17.13 -13.24 -22.87
C LYS A 430 17.17 -12.25 -24.04
N GLU A 431 17.41 -12.76 -25.23
CA GLU A 431 17.27 -11.98 -26.45
C GLU A 431 15.77 -11.78 -26.76
N ALA A 432 15.25 -10.64 -26.33
CA ALA A 432 13.85 -10.29 -26.54
C ALA A 432 13.73 -8.96 -27.31
N LYS A 433 12.74 -8.88 -28.20
CA LYS A 433 12.34 -7.63 -28.88
C LYS A 433 11.25 -6.91 -28.11
N VAL A 434 10.48 -7.63 -27.30
CA VAL A 434 9.44 -7.08 -26.43
C VAL A 434 9.63 -7.65 -25.02
N LEU A 435 9.71 -6.78 -24.03
CA LEU A 435 9.65 -7.12 -22.61
C LEU A 435 8.24 -6.83 -22.08
N VAL A 436 7.68 -7.79 -21.39
CA VAL A 436 6.41 -7.63 -20.66
C VAL A 436 6.70 -7.78 -19.18
N LEU A 437 6.36 -6.75 -18.42
CA LEU A 437 6.55 -6.74 -16.96
C LEU A 437 5.19 -6.52 -16.31
N ASP A 438 4.78 -7.47 -15.48
CA ASP A 438 3.54 -7.41 -14.72
C ASP A 438 3.87 -7.24 -13.24
N GLU A 439 3.59 -6.05 -12.68
CA GLU A 439 3.90 -5.61 -11.33
C GLU A 439 5.36 -5.89 -10.88
N PRO A 440 6.37 -5.46 -11.67
CA PRO A 440 7.76 -5.76 -11.36
C PRO A 440 8.30 -5.03 -10.13
N THR A 441 7.62 -4.00 -9.68
CA THR A 441 8.02 -3.12 -8.57
C THR A 441 7.71 -3.72 -7.20
N ASN A 442 6.82 -4.70 -7.12
CA ASN A 442 6.46 -5.34 -5.86
C ASN A 442 7.66 -6.04 -5.22
N ASP A 443 7.83 -5.88 -3.92
CA ASP A 443 8.89 -6.49 -3.10
C ASP A 443 10.34 -6.03 -3.46
N LEU A 444 10.52 -5.03 -4.34
CA LEU A 444 11.81 -4.45 -4.66
C LEU A 444 12.11 -3.25 -3.76
N ASP A 445 13.34 -3.14 -3.29
CA ASP A 445 13.80 -1.93 -2.61
C ASP A 445 14.16 -0.82 -3.62
N ILE A 446 14.26 0.40 -3.13
CA ILE A 446 14.49 1.60 -3.96
C ILE A 446 15.77 1.44 -4.81
N GLU A 447 16.84 0.87 -4.25
CA GLU A 447 18.09 0.66 -5.00
C GLU A 447 17.91 -0.33 -6.17
N THR A 448 17.10 -1.37 -5.96
CA THR A 448 16.77 -2.35 -7.02
C THR A 448 15.84 -1.74 -8.07
N LEU A 449 14.90 -0.88 -7.66
CA LEU A 449 14.05 -0.12 -8.58
C LEU A 449 14.87 0.79 -9.47
N ASP A 450 15.89 1.51 -8.93
CA ASP A 450 16.81 2.33 -9.72
C ASP A 450 17.54 1.51 -10.80
N VAL A 451 18.02 0.30 -10.45
CA VAL A 451 18.65 -0.61 -11.42
C VAL A 451 17.67 -1.03 -12.51
N LEU A 452 16.43 -1.38 -12.14
CA LEU A 452 15.40 -1.78 -13.09
C LEU A 452 15.02 -0.63 -14.00
N GLU A 453 14.82 0.58 -13.48
CA GLU A 453 14.54 1.80 -14.26
C GLU A 453 15.60 2.02 -15.33
N ASN A 454 16.88 1.99 -14.95
CA ASN A 454 17.99 2.14 -15.88
C ASN A 454 18.00 1.04 -16.95
N CYS A 455 17.81 -0.23 -16.56
CA CYS A 455 17.73 -1.35 -17.50
C CYS A 455 16.61 -1.17 -18.53
N LEU A 456 15.43 -0.73 -18.10
CA LEU A 456 14.27 -0.58 -18.98
C LEU A 456 14.39 0.67 -19.87
N THR A 457 14.91 1.77 -19.36
CA THR A 457 15.12 3.00 -20.12
C THR A 457 16.09 2.79 -21.27
N GLU A 458 17.15 2.00 -21.04
CA GLU A 458 18.18 1.73 -22.03
C GLU A 458 17.89 0.49 -22.92
N PHE A 459 16.80 -0.22 -22.67
CA PHE A 459 16.42 -1.36 -23.49
C PHE A 459 16.01 -0.92 -24.90
N GLU A 460 16.63 -1.43 -25.96
CA GLU A 460 16.37 -1.02 -27.35
C GLU A 460 15.06 -1.55 -27.93
N GLY A 461 14.51 -2.63 -27.41
CA GLY A 461 13.22 -3.18 -27.80
C GLY A 461 12.05 -2.40 -27.24
N ALA A 462 10.86 -2.97 -27.31
CA ALA A 462 9.66 -2.39 -26.69
C ALA A 462 9.44 -2.95 -25.28
N VAL A 463 8.88 -2.12 -24.40
CA VAL A 463 8.46 -2.51 -23.06
C VAL A 463 6.97 -2.31 -22.91
N ILE A 464 6.27 -3.32 -22.38
CA ILE A 464 4.90 -3.24 -21.93
C ILE A 464 4.95 -3.44 -20.41
N LEU A 465 4.51 -2.43 -19.66
CA LEU A 465 4.63 -2.35 -18.22
C LEU A 465 3.26 -2.25 -17.58
N VAL A 466 2.94 -3.15 -16.66
CA VAL A 466 1.83 -3.02 -15.73
C VAL A 466 2.43 -2.71 -14.37
N THR A 467 2.11 -1.55 -13.82
CA THR A 467 2.55 -1.20 -12.46
C THR A 467 1.60 -0.19 -11.83
N HIS A 468 1.54 -0.20 -10.52
CA HIS A 468 0.84 0.79 -9.70
C HIS A 468 1.80 1.80 -9.06
N ASP A 469 3.12 1.62 -9.23
CA ASP A 469 4.14 2.59 -8.85
C ASP A 469 4.17 3.75 -9.86
N ARG A 470 3.67 4.90 -9.43
CA ARG A 470 3.53 6.11 -10.25
C ARG A 470 4.88 6.69 -10.66
N TYR A 471 5.85 6.69 -9.74
CA TYR A 471 7.19 7.21 -10.03
C TYR A 471 7.88 6.37 -11.08
N PHE A 472 7.88 5.05 -10.89
CA PHE A 472 8.48 4.11 -11.82
C PHE A 472 7.83 4.18 -13.20
N LEU A 473 6.49 4.31 -13.25
CA LEU A 473 5.76 4.47 -14.48
C LEU A 473 6.18 5.73 -15.23
N ASP A 474 6.29 6.87 -14.54
CA ASP A 474 6.66 8.16 -15.12
C ASP A 474 8.11 8.17 -15.65
N GLN A 475 9.02 7.47 -14.96
CA GLN A 475 10.42 7.37 -15.40
C GLN A 475 10.62 6.45 -16.61
N VAL A 476 9.81 5.40 -16.75
CA VAL A 476 10.01 4.37 -17.77
C VAL A 476 9.07 4.56 -18.96
N ALA A 477 7.79 4.88 -18.76
CA ALA A 477 6.80 4.90 -19.82
C ALA A 477 6.84 6.20 -20.64
N ASN A 478 6.78 6.06 -21.98
CA ASN A 478 6.58 7.18 -22.89
C ASN A 478 5.16 7.23 -23.47
N GLN A 479 4.32 6.29 -23.09
CA GLN A 479 2.90 6.26 -23.39
C GLN A 479 2.16 5.51 -22.29
N ILE A 480 1.09 6.09 -21.77
CA ILE A 480 0.25 5.48 -20.74
C ILE A 480 -1.12 5.17 -21.34
N ILE A 481 -1.61 3.96 -21.10
CA ILE A 481 -2.94 3.50 -21.49
C ILE A 481 -3.74 3.26 -20.21
N ALA A 482 -4.80 4.02 -20.02
CA ALA A 482 -5.66 3.91 -18.86
C ALA A 482 -6.97 3.18 -19.21
N PHE A 483 -7.33 2.26 -18.34
CA PHE A 483 -8.61 1.59 -18.35
C PHE A 483 -9.62 2.44 -17.57
N PRO A 484 -10.75 2.85 -18.19
CA PRO A 484 -11.79 3.59 -17.50
C PRO A 484 -12.48 2.72 -16.46
N ASP A 485 -13.15 3.36 -15.51
CA ASP A 485 -13.87 2.68 -14.43
C ASP A 485 -14.99 1.78 -14.95
N VAL A 486 -15.32 0.74 -14.18
CA VAL A 486 -16.16 -0.40 -14.57
C VAL A 486 -17.60 -0.03 -14.96
N GLN A 487 -18.07 1.16 -14.60
CA GLN A 487 -19.47 1.58 -14.77
C GLN A 487 -19.83 2.11 -16.17
N GLN A 488 -18.87 2.28 -17.07
CA GLN A 488 -19.17 2.73 -18.43
C GLN A 488 -19.52 1.58 -19.37
N SER A 489 -20.65 1.66 -20.04
CA SER A 489 -21.14 0.66 -21.01
C SER A 489 -20.25 0.49 -22.25
N GLN A 490 -19.41 1.46 -22.55
CA GLN A 490 -18.38 1.41 -23.60
C GLN A 490 -17.02 1.75 -22.99
N ARG A 491 -16.20 0.73 -22.73
CA ARG A 491 -14.86 0.90 -22.19
C ARG A 491 -13.86 1.25 -23.29
N LYS A 492 -13.83 2.52 -23.68
CA LYS A 492 -12.74 3.04 -24.53
C LYS A 492 -11.51 3.27 -23.65
N LEU A 493 -10.39 2.67 -24.05
CA LEU A 493 -9.10 2.92 -23.40
C LEU A 493 -8.58 4.29 -23.79
N GLU A 494 -8.15 5.06 -22.82
CA GLU A 494 -7.59 6.40 -23.04
C GLU A 494 -6.06 6.35 -23.09
N LYS A 495 -5.45 7.23 -23.91
CA LYS A 495 -4.01 7.31 -24.08
C LYS A 495 -3.48 8.64 -23.57
N PHE A 496 -2.41 8.61 -22.82
CA PHE A 496 -1.73 9.78 -22.28
C PHE A 496 -0.24 9.71 -22.61
N ALA A 497 0.40 10.85 -22.75
CA ALA A 497 1.85 10.93 -22.97
C ALA A 497 2.62 10.77 -21.66
N ASP A 498 2.06 11.25 -20.56
CA ASP A 498 2.68 11.24 -19.22
C ASP A 498 1.64 11.03 -18.10
N LEU A 499 2.14 10.84 -16.88
CA LEU A 499 1.31 10.61 -15.71
C LEU A 499 0.49 11.85 -15.33
N SER A 500 1.04 13.06 -15.52
CA SER A 500 0.35 14.31 -15.16
C SER A 500 -0.94 14.50 -15.95
N GLN A 501 -0.93 14.14 -17.23
CA GLN A 501 -2.13 14.18 -18.09
C GLN A 501 -3.19 13.19 -17.58
N TRP A 502 -2.75 11.99 -17.19
CA TRP A 502 -3.66 11.00 -16.61
C TRP A 502 -4.25 11.47 -15.28
N GLU A 503 -3.46 12.04 -14.38
CA GLU A 503 -3.92 12.56 -13.08
C GLU A 503 -4.95 13.68 -13.27
N ALA A 504 -4.72 14.60 -14.20
CA ALA A 504 -5.66 15.66 -14.53
C ALA A 504 -6.98 15.09 -15.08
N TRP A 505 -6.90 14.12 -15.98
CA TRP A 505 -8.06 13.43 -16.53
C TRP A 505 -8.82 12.65 -15.42
N HIS A 506 -8.12 11.90 -14.60
CA HIS A 506 -8.68 11.10 -13.50
C HIS A 506 -9.41 11.98 -12.48
N SER A 507 -8.81 13.10 -12.10
CA SER A 507 -9.41 14.08 -11.17
C SER A 507 -10.71 14.66 -11.71
N GLN A 508 -10.77 15.01 -13.01
CA GLN A 508 -11.98 15.50 -13.67
C GLN A 508 -13.07 14.42 -13.74
N HIS A 509 -12.69 13.18 -14.01
CA HIS A 509 -13.64 12.05 -14.04
C HIS A 509 -14.21 11.74 -12.65
N LEU A 510 -13.40 11.72 -11.62
CA LEU A 510 -13.89 11.56 -10.23
C LEU A 510 -14.83 12.69 -9.82
N ALA A 511 -14.56 13.94 -10.22
CA ALA A 511 -15.45 15.08 -9.96
C ALA A 511 -16.80 14.92 -10.67
N SER A 512 -16.80 14.42 -11.92
CA SER A 512 -18.03 14.17 -12.68
C SER A 512 -18.88 13.06 -12.10
N PHE A 513 -18.29 12.02 -11.52
CA PHE A 513 -19.03 10.96 -10.80
C PHE A 513 -19.61 11.44 -9.48
N LYS A 514 -18.89 12.30 -8.72
CA LYS A 514 -19.45 12.92 -7.50
C LYS A 514 -20.64 13.83 -7.78
N THR A 515 -20.74 14.37 -9.00
CA THR A 515 -21.87 15.21 -9.44
C THR A 515 -23.05 14.38 -10.00
N THR A 516 -22.81 13.14 -10.43
CA THR A 516 -23.84 12.25 -11.02
C THR A 516 -24.52 11.35 -9.98
N ILE A 517 -23.98 11.24 -8.78
CA ILE A 517 -24.75 10.74 -7.64
C ILE A 517 -25.85 11.78 -7.44
N PRO A 518 -27.18 11.46 -7.63
CA PRO A 518 -28.24 12.38 -7.28
C PRO A 518 -27.87 12.84 -5.87
N LYS A 519 -27.68 14.16 -5.67
CA LYS A 519 -27.49 14.71 -4.30
C LYS A 519 -28.49 13.94 -3.47
N PRO A 520 -28.11 13.23 -2.41
CA PRO A 520 -29.08 12.62 -1.54
C PRO A 520 -30.07 13.75 -1.32
N ILE A 521 -31.32 13.50 -1.72
CA ILE A 521 -32.41 14.46 -1.52
C ILE A 521 -32.06 14.99 -0.16
N LYS A 522 -31.78 16.30 -0.05
CA LYS A 522 -31.48 16.89 1.24
C LYS A 522 -32.61 16.40 2.11
N THR A 523 -32.41 15.30 2.81
CA THR A 523 -33.10 15.07 4.04
C THR A 523 -32.74 16.33 4.78
N GLU A 524 -33.69 17.23 4.85
CA GLU A 524 -33.57 18.46 5.62
C GLU A 524 -32.84 18.05 6.89
N ALA A 525 -31.78 18.75 7.21
CA ALA A 525 -31.01 18.52 8.42
C ALA A 525 -32.03 18.31 9.51
N PRO A 526 -31.99 17.22 10.31
CA PRO A 526 -33.03 16.86 11.24
C PRO A 526 -33.41 18.16 11.94
N PRO A 527 -34.68 18.61 11.88
CA PRO A 527 -35.05 19.94 12.31
C PRO A 527 -34.46 20.09 13.70
N LYS A 528 -33.68 21.15 13.91
CA LYS A 528 -33.10 21.45 15.23
C LYS A 528 -34.20 21.19 16.22
N LYS A 529 -34.07 20.18 17.11
CA LYS A 529 -35.09 19.72 18.05
C LYS A 529 -35.76 20.96 18.61
N ARG A 530 -37.02 21.21 18.16
CA ARG A 530 -37.81 22.35 18.60
C ARG A 530 -38.10 22.08 20.07
N LYS A 531 -37.57 22.89 20.96
CA LYS A 531 -37.87 22.75 22.38
C LYS A 531 -39.39 22.90 22.54
N LEU A 532 -40.01 22.01 23.30
CA LEU A 532 -41.39 22.05 23.66
C LEU A 532 -41.77 23.49 24.09
N SER A 533 -42.84 24.02 23.52
CA SER A 533 -43.36 25.31 23.96
C SER A 533 -43.98 25.14 25.37
N TYR A 534 -44.10 26.24 26.11
CA TYR A 534 -44.69 26.22 27.45
C TYR A 534 -46.07 25.55 27.48
N ASN A 535 -46.90 25.74 26.45
CA ASN A 535 -48.23 25.12 26.33
C ASN A 535 -48.11 23.60 26.08
N GLU A 536 -47.17 23.14 25.24
CA GLU A 536 -46.92 21.72 24.94
C GLU A 536 -46.35 20.98 26.16
N THR A 537 -45.53 21.64 26.98
CA THR A 537 -45.03 21.08 28.26
C THR A 537 -46.15 20.88 29.26
N ARG A 538 -47.12 21.83 29.32
CA ARG A 538 -48.29 21.73 30.18
C ARG A 538 -49.30 20.67 29.67
N GLU A 539 -49.47 20.55 28.34
CA GLU A 539 -50.26 19.52 27.69
C GLU A 539 -49.72 18.14 28.03
N LEU A 540 -48.40 17.91 27.88
CA LEU A 540 -47.71 16.66 28.21
C LEU A 540 -47.90 16.28 29.69
N ALA A 541 -47.78 17.23 30.60
CA ALA A 541 -47.95 16.98 32.04
C ALA A 541 -49.38 16.57 32.45
N SER A 542 -50.41 16.97 31.67
CA SER A 542 -51.81 16.61 31.93
C SER A 542 -52.27 15.40 31.11
N MET A 543 -51.46 14.89 30.18
CA MET A 543 -51.82 13.86 29.21
C MET A 543 -52.02 12.49 29.88
N GLU A 544 -51.15 12.13 30.84
CA GLU A 544 -51.29 10.87 31.59
C GLU A 544 -52.62 10.79 32.32
N GLU A 545 -53.06 11.88 32.98
CA GLU A 545 -54.34 11.91 33.69
C GLU A 545 -55.52 11.85 32.71
N THR A 546 -55.38 12.43 31.52
CA THR A 546 -56.43 12.42 30.47
C THR A 546 -56.56 11.03 29.85
N ILE A 547 -55.43 10.34 29.62
CA ILE A 547 -55.40 8.96 29.12
C ILE A 547 -56.01 8.00 30.13
N GLN A 548 -55.64 8.10 31.42
CA GLN A 548 -56.23 7.28 32.47
C GLN A 548 -57.76 7.46 32.59
N LYS A 549 -58.29 8.69 32.44
CA LYS A 549 -59.72 8.96 32.41
C LYS A 549 -60.41 8.35 31.19
N ALA A 550 -59.78 8.35 30.04
CA ALA A 550 -60.31 7.75 28.82
C ALA A 550 -60.31 6.21 28.91
N GLU A 551 -59.28 5.60 29.48
CA GLU A 551 -59.19 4.15 29.73
C GLU A 551 -60.25 3.70 30.76
N ALA A 552 -60.43 4.44 31.85
CA ALA A 552 -61.45 4.17 32.85
C ALA A 552 -62.88 4.18 32.24
N LYS A 553 -63.15 5.16 31.34
CA LYS A 553 -64.43 5.24 30.63
C LYS A 553 -64.65 4.07 29.67
N ILE A 554 -63.61 3.57 28.99
CA ILE A 554 -63.69 2.37 28.15
C ILE A 554 -64.03 1.15 29.02
N ALA A 555 -63.34 0.98 30.16
CA ALA A 555 -63.56 -0.11 31.08
C ALA A 555 -64.99 -0.07 31.69
N GLU A 556 -65.55 1.13 31.93
CA GLU A 556 -66.93 1.29 32.39
C GLU A 556 -67.91 0.84 31.32
N ILE A 557 -67.73 1.23 30.07
CA ILE A 557 -68.59 0.82 28.94
C ILE A 557 -68.51 -0.71 28.70
N GLU A 558 -67.26 -1.28 28.80
CA GLU A 558 -67.06 -2.74 28.67
C GLU A 558 -67.71 -3.52 29.81
N ASN A 559 -67.68 -3.01 31.03
CA ASN A 559 -68.41 -3.59 32.15
C ASN A 559 -69.93 -3.53 31.96
N GLU A 560 -70.48 -2.43 31.42
CA GLU A 560 -71.88 -2.32 31.08
C GLU A 560 -72.31 -3.29 29.97
N LEU A 561 -71.43 -3.48 28.95
CA LEU A 561 -71.68 -4.48 27.89
C LEU A 561 -71.65 -5.92 28.41
N GLY A 562 -70.92 -6.19 29.51
CA GLY A 562 -70.90 -7.49 30.20
C GLY A 562 -72.17 -7.81 31.01
N ASN A 563 -73.07 -6.85 31.20
CA ASN A 563 -74.30 -7.06 32.01
C ASN A 563 -75.36 -7.87 31.25
N PRO A 564 -75.74 -9.05 31.76
CA PRO A 564 -76.73 -9.93 31.08
C PRO A 564 -78.13 -9.30 30.77
N GLU A 565 -78.52 -8.29 31.56
CA GLU A 565 -79.79 -7.58 31.35
C GLU A 565 -79.77 -6.64 30.12
N ILE A 566 -78.58 -6.12 29.78
CA ILE A 566 -78.38 -5.21 28.63
C ILE A 566 -78.19 -6.01 27.33
N GLN A 567 -77.63 -7.22 27.40
CA GLN A 567 -77.51 -8.12 26.24
C GLN A 567 -78.81 -8.53 25.58
N SER A 568 -79.93 -8.42 26.31
CA SER A 568 -81.30 -8.68 25.77
C SER A 568 -81.94 -7.48 25.07
N GLN A 569 -81.36 -6.28 25.14
CA GLN A 569 -81.92 -5.02 24.59
C GLN A 569 -81.12 -4.54 23.36
N SER A 570 -81.47 -4.97 22.17
CA SER A 570 -80.78 -4.75 20.91
C SER A 570 -80.42 -3.26 20.61
N LEU A 571 -81.32 -2.31 20.96
CA LEU A 571 -81.08 -0.88 20.73
C LEU A 571 -80.00 -0.31 21.64
N LYS A 572 -80.00 -0.63 22.93
CA LYS A 572 -78.96 -0.19 23.90
C LYS A 572 -77.65 -0.82 23.63
N LEU A 573 -77.60 -2.05 23.15
CA LEU A 573 -76.41 -2.75 22.78
C LEU A 573 -75.68 -2.04 21.62
N THR A 574 -76.44 -1.59 20.62
CA THR A 574 -75.90 -0.84 19.47
C THR A 574 -75.34 0.53 19.89
N GLU A 575 -76.01 1.23 20.79
CA GLU A 575 -75.56 2.52 21.34
C GLU A 575 -74.28 2.38 22.16
N LEU A 576 -74.16 1.35 22.98
CA LEU A 576 -72.92 1.08 23.77
C LEU A 576 -71.77 0.67 22.89
N TYR A 577 -71.90 -0.11 21.83
CA TYR A 577 -70.89 -0.41 20.86
C TYR A 577 -70.40 0.85 20.11
N GLN A 578 -71.31 1.75 19.79
CA GLN A 578 -71.01 3.02 19.18
C GLN A 578 -70.13 3.90 20.14
N GLN A 579 -70.56 3.98 21.41
CA GLN A 579 -69.84 4.71 22.46
C GLN A 579 -68.46 4.09 22.74
N LEU A 580 -68.33 2.76 22.72
CA LEU A 580 -67.07 2.07 22.86
C LEU A 580 -66.12 2.42 21.70
N HIS A 581 -66.64 2.36 20.48
CA HIS A 581 -65.89 2.71 19.28
C HIS A 581 -65.37 4.16 19.31
N ASP A 582 -66.24 5.10 19.66
CA ASP A 582 -65.90 6.52 19.77
C ASP A 582 -64.87 6.79 20.89
N ALA A 583 -65.00 6.09 22.03
CA ALA A 583 -64.07 6.18 23.13
C ALA A 583 -62.68 5.60 22.78
N GLN A 584 -62.64 4.48 22.06
CA GLN A 584 -61.40 3.87 21.57
C GLN A 584 -60.69 4.76 20.55
N GLN A 585 -61.42 5.37 19.61
CA GLN A 585 -60.85 6.35 18.68
C GLN A 585 -60.30 7.61 19.38
N ALA A 586 -60.98 8.05 20.43
CA ALA A 586 -60.47 9.18 21.22
C ALA A 586 -59.20 8.85 21.98
N LEU A 587 -59.11 7.63 22.53
CA LEU A 587 -57.91 7.13 23.21
C LEU A 587 -56.72 6.98 22.23
N GLU A 588 -56.92 6.47 21.04
CA GLU A 588 -55.89 6.34 20.00
C GLU A 588 -55.34 7.71 19.58
N LYS A 589 -56.16 8.73 19.47
CA LYS A 589 -55.74 10.12 19.20
C LYS A 589 -54.93 10.69 20.36
N LEU A 590 -55.25 10.38 21.60
CA LEU A 590 -54.51 10.82 22.77
C LEU A 590 -53.13 10.16 22.82
N TYR A 591 -53.01 8.85 22.53
CA TYR A 591 -51.72 8.15 22.44
C TYR A 591 -50.85 8.68 21.30
N SER A 592 -51.43 8.92 20.13
CA SER A 592 -50.69 9.49 18.99
C SER A 592 -50.12 10.88 19.34
N ARG A 593 -50.95 11.71 20.01
CA ARG A 593 -50.50 13.04 20.44
C ARG A 593 -49.47 12.98 21.56
N TRP A 594 -49.58 12.06 22.48
CA TRP A 594 -48.59 11.81 23.53
C TRP A 594 -47.22 11.40 22.94
N ALA A 595 -47.21 10.48 21.98
CA ALA A 595 -46.02 10.03 21.27
C ALA A 595 -45.33 11.19 20.49
N GLU A 596 -46.12 12.07 19.84
CA GLU A 596 -45.59 13.28 19.19
C GLU A 596 -44.88 14.23 20.16
N LEU A 597 -45.51 14.48 21.32
CA LEU A 597 -44.97 15.39 22.33
C LEU A 597 -43.75 14.79 23.04
N GLU A 598 -43.70 13.47 23.26
CA GLU A 598 -42.59 12.78 23.87
C GLU A 598 -41.38 12.71 22.93
N ALA A 599 -41.58 12.55 21.62
CA ALA A 599 -40.54 12.61 20.60
C ALA A 599 -39.89 14.02 20.47
N LEU A 600 -40.58 15.07 20.95
CA LEU A 600 -40.05 16.45 20.97
C LEU A 600 -39.33 16.81 22.28
N LYS A 601 -39.36 15.93 23.29
CA LYS A 601 -38.66 16.08 24.57
C LYS A 601 -37.18 15.73 24.43
#